data_0203aadfe5ded3fa8d5b355e9065147a
#
_entry.id   0203aadfe5ded3fa8d5b355e9065147a
#
_cell.length_a   1.000
_cell.length_b   1.000
_cell.length_c   1.000
_cell.angle_alpha   90.00
_cell.angle_beta   90.00
_cell.angle_gamma   90.00
#
_symmetry.space_group_name_H-M   'P 1'
#
loop_
_entity.id
_entity.type
_entity.pdbx_description
1 polymer ?
#
loop_
_entity_poly.entity_id
_entity_poly.type
_entity_poly.pdbx_seq_one_letter_code
_entity_poly.pdbx_strand_id
1 'polypeptide(L)'
;MDTKIYHDEDADLNVLKGKKVSVLGYGAQGRAQALCFRDSGLDVTVGVRENGPSWKKAKEDGGMTVTTMDKAVKDADVVLMLLPDETQPDIYKEFVEPNLKKGAALDFAHGFAITYKLIVPPKDVDVIMMAPKAPGDAERQQFVEGFGVPALIAVHQDATGNAKKIALALAKGLGSTRAGTFEVDNFDYETKSDLFGEQAVECGGLSKLIETGFQTLVDQGFPPIVAYFECCHENKLIIDLVTQGGMAYMWNVCSNTAKYGGLTRRDKVINKDSVDGMKEIFRQIDSGEFKTEWRQEWANGLKNLHAMMDDESKLQLEKTGAEVRALFQRKAN
;
A
#
# COMPACT_ATOMS: atom_id res chain seq x y z
N MET A 1 18.65 10.86 11.08
CA MET A 1 17.64 11.90 10.76
C MET A 1 16.49 11.68 11.72
N ASP A 2 16.10 12.71 12.45
CA ASP A 2 14.93 12.63 13.33
C ASP A 2 13.70 12.86 12.46
N THR A 3 13.00 11.76 12.09
CA THR A 3 11.74 11.84 11.34
C THR A 3 10.71 12.54 12.21
N LYS A 4 10.13 13.63 11.72
CA LYS A 4 9.10 14.34 12.46
C LYS A 4 7.80 13.56 12.43
N ILE A 5 7.18 13.39 13.60
CA ILE A 5 5.92 12.69 13.78
C ILE A 5 4.86 13.71 14.17
N TYR A 6 3.69 13.61 13.55
CA TYR A 6 2.53 14.46 13.80
C TYR A 6 1.39 13.64 14.36
N HIS A 7 0.68 14.22 15.31
CA HIS A 7 -0.52 13.67 15.94
C HIS A 7 -1.74 14.57 15.71
N ASP A 8 -2.86 14.23 16.31
CA ASP A 8 -4.15 14.93 16.09
C ASP A 8 -4.08 16.43 16.40
N GLU A 9 -3.30 16.83 17.39
CA GLU A 9 -3.09 18.24 17.78
C GLU A 9 -2.29 19.03 16.75
N ASP A 10 -1.49 18.37 15.92
CA ASP A 10 -0.63 19.01 14.91
C ASP A 10 -1.36 19.24 13.58
N ALA A 11 -2.53 18.64 13.39
CA ALA A 11 -3.26 18.65 12.13
C ALA A 11 -4.64 19.30 12.30
N ASP A 12 -5.01 20.15 11.34
CA ASP A 12 -6.30 20.85 11.33
C ASP A 12 -7.15 20.43 10.13
N LEU A 13 -8.21 19.67 10.37
CA LEU A 13 -9.15 19.25 9.32
C LEU A 13 -9.91 20.43 8.68
N ASN A 14 -10.03 21.59 9.37
CA ASN A 14 -10.67 22.77 8.82
C ASN A 14 -9.94 23.33 7.59
N VAL A 15 -8.69 22.99 7.36
CA VAL A 15 -7.95 23.30 6.11
C VAL A 15 -8.70 22.77 4.88
N LEU A 16 -9.45 21.68 5.01
CA LEU A 16 -10.25 21.06 3.95
C LEU A 16 -11.74 21.46 4.01
N LYS A 17 -12.16 22.28 4.98
CA LYS A 17 -13.56 22.71 5.10
C LYS A 17 -13.99 23.56 3.90
N GLY A 18 -15.07 23.15 3.25
CA GLY A 18 -15.59 23.82 2.05
C GLY A 18 -14.78 23.55 0.79
N LYS A 19 -13.74 22.70 0.85
CA LYS A 19 -12.98 22.23 -0.30
C LYS A 19 -13.58 20.94 -0.84
N LYS A 20 -13.51 20.75 -2.16
CA LYS A 20 -13.90 19.52 -2.82
C LYS A 20 -12.71 18.57 -2.91
N VAL A 21 -12.84 17.39 -2.30
CA VAL A 21 -11.87 16.32 -2.30
C VAL A 21 -12.28 15.27 -3.33
N SER A 22 -11.49 15.10 -4.37
CA SER A 22 -11.77 14.19 -5.48
C SER A 22 -10.88 12.95 -5.38
N VAL A 23 -11.49 11.77 -5.31
CA VAL A 23 -10.79 10.48 -5.28
C VAL A 23 -10.92 9.84 -6.66
N LEU A 24 -9.82 9.72 -7.39
CA LEU A 24 -9.77 9.03 -8.67
C LEU A 24 -9.41 7.57 -8.47
N GLY A 25 -10.31 6.68 -8.87
CA GLY A 25 -10.24 5.25 -8.58
C GLY A 25 -11.04 4.85 -7.33
N TYR A 26 -11.52 3.61 -7.32
CA TYR A 26 -12.32 3.05 -6.22
C TYR A 26 -11.96 1.58 -5.98
N GLY A 27 -10.65 1.30 -6.03
CA GLY A 27 -10.03 0.05 -5.61
C GLY A 27 -9.94 -0.03 -4.07
N ALA A 28 -9.06 -0.88 -3.54
CA ALA A 28 -8.90 -1.04 -2.08
C ALA A 28 -8.61 0.29 -1.37
N GLN A 29 -7.55 1.00 -1.79
CA GLN A 29 -7.17 2.30 -1.21
C GLN A 29 -8.22 3.38 -1.51
N GLY A 30 -8.62 3.54 -2.76
CA GLY A 30 -9.57 4.59 -3.14
C GLY A 30 -10.90 4.49 -2.42
N ARG A 31 -11.42 3.28 -2.22
CA ARG A 31 -12.65 3.05 -1.45
C ARG A 31 -12.47 3.36 0.03
N ALA A 32 -11.41 2.85 0.65
CA ALA A 32 -11.13 3.04 2.07
C ALA A 32 -11.00 4.54 2.38
N GLN A 33 -10.14 5.24 1.66
CA GLN A 33 -9.88 6.67 1.86
C GLN A 33 -11.13 7.52 1.59
N ALA A 34 -11.86 7.29 0.50
CA ALA A 34 -13.09 8.01 0.20
C ALA A 34 -14.13 7.88 1.31
N LEU A 35 -14.30 6.67 1.85
CA LEU A 35 -15.23 6.41 2.96
C LEU A 35 -14.77 7.05 4.27
N CYS A 36 -13.48 7.04 4.58
CA CYS A 36 -12.94 7.72 5.76
C CYS A 36 -13.11 9.23 5.67
N PHE A 37 -12.82 9.85 4.52
CA PHE A 37 -13.02 11.27 4.28
C PHE A 37 -14.50 11.68 4.37
N ARG A 38 -15.40 10.89 3.77
CA ARG A 38 -16.84 11.09 3.89
C ARG A 38 -17.29 11.12 5.36
N ASP A 39 -16.87 10.10 6.12
CA ASP A 39 -17.27 9.94 7.53
C ASP A 39 -16.58 10.97 8.44
N SER A 40 -15.49 11.59 7.97
CA SER A 40 -14.85 12.76 8.59
C SER A 40 -15.51 14.10 8.21
N GLY A 41 -16.61 14.06 7.42
CA GLY A 41 -17.40 15.24 7.07
C GLY A 41 -16.86 16.07 5.91
N LEU A 42 -15.97 15.51 5.07
CA LEU A 42 -15.47 16.20 3.89
C LEU A 42 -16.41 16.04 2.67
N ASP A 43 -16.38 16.99 1.75
CA ASP A 43 -17.10 16.94 0.47
C ASP A 43 -16.33 16.06 -0.52
N VAL A 44 -16.73 14.79 -0.61
CA VAL A 44 -16.03 13.76 -1.39
C VAL A 44 -16.73 13.53 -2.73
N THR A 45 -15.95 13.62 -3.81
CA THR A 45 -16.34 13.19 -5.16
C THR A 45 -15.49 12.01 -5.60
N VAL A 46 -16.12 10.92 -6.06
CA VAL A 46 -15.44 9.75 -6.61
C VAL A 46 -15.44 9.84 -8.14
N GLY A 47 -14.26 9.90 -8.75
CA GLY A 47 -14.05 9.91 -10.19
C GLY A 47 -13.70 8.51 -10.71
N VAL A 48 -14.62 7.89 -11.48
CA VAL A 48 -14.46 6.53 -11.99
C VAL A 48 -15.09 6.39 -13.37
N ARG A 49 -14.81 5.26 -14.07
CA ARG A 49 -15.44 4.97 -15.35
C ARG A 49 -16.94 4.78 -15.18
N GLU A 50 -17.70 5.52 -15.95
CA GLU A 50 -19.17 5.46 -15.93
C GLU A 50 -19.69 4.03 -16.12
N ASN A 51 -20.66 3.63 -15.31
CA ASN A 51 -21.29 2.31 -15.32
C ASN A 51 -20.35 1.11 -15.07
N GLY A 52 -19.10 1.33 -14.73
CA GLY A 52 -18.15 0.27 -14.36
C GLY A 52 -18.43 -0.32 -12.96
N PRO A 53 -17.72 -1.40 -12.58
CA PRO A 53 -17.87 -2.01 -11.25
C PRO A 53 -17.65 -1.03 -10.09
N SER A 54 -16.60 -0.23 -10.17
CA SER A 54 -16.27 0.80 -9.17
C SER A 54 -17.33 1.89 -9.07
N TRP A 55 -17.95 2.29 -10.20
CA TRP A 55 -19.06 3.23 -10.21
C TRP A 55 -20.28 2.70 -9.44
N LYS A 56 -20.66 1.44 -9.68
CA LYS A 56 -21.77 0.81 -8.99
C LYS A 56 -21.50 0.72 -7.50
N LYS A 57 -20.31 0.24 -7.13
CA LYS A 57 -19.90 0.12 -5.73
C LYS A 57 -19.87 1.44 -4.98
N ALA A 58 -19.35 2.50 -5.59
CA ALA A 58 -19.32 3.84 -4.98
C ALA A 58 -20.73 4.41 -4.77
N LYS A 59 -21.66 4.14 -5.71
CA LYS A 59 -23.07 4.51 -5.55
C LYS A 59 -23.78 3.71 -4.46
N GLU A 60 -23.48 2.43 -4.31
CA GLU A 60 -24.02 1.57 -3.25
C GLU A 60 -23.55 2.02 -1.86
N ASP A 61 -22.27 2.36 -1.72
CA ASP A 61 -21.70 2.88 -0.48
C ASP A 61 -22.30 4.25 -0.08
N GLY A 62 -22.75 5.05 -1.02
CA GLY A 62 -23.52 6.29 -0.83
C GLY A 62 -22.80 7.41 -0.10
N GLY A 63 -23.49 8.56 0.06
CA GLY A 63 -22.98 9.72 0.80
C GLY A 63 -21.84 10.49 0.11
N MET A 64 -21.54 10.20 -1.15
CA MET A 64 -20.53 10.84 -1.98
C MET A 64 -21.07 11.12 -3.38
N THR A 65 -20.54 12.14 -4.05
CA THR A 65 -20.80 12.37 -5.47
C THR A 65 -20.01 11.36 -6.29
N VAL A 66 -20.67 10.64 -7.24
CA VAL A 66 -20.00 9.70 -8.15
C VAL A 66 -20.15 10.20 -9.58
N THR A 67 -19.03 10.44 -10.27
CA THR A 67 -19.02 11.01 -11.61
C THR A 67 -17.83 10.47 -12.44
N THR A 68 -17.68 10.92 -13.69
CA THR A 68 -16.50 10.61 -14.53
C THR A 68 -15.26 11.35 -14.04
N MET A 69 -14.06 10.85 -14.37
CA MET A 69 -12.81 11.39 -13.86
C MET A 69 -12.60 12.86 -14.24
N ASP A 70 -12.87 13.22 -15.48
CA ASP A 70 -12.78 14.60 -15.98
C ASP A 70 -13.65 15.58 -15.17
N LYS A 71 -14.90 15.19 -14.89
CA LYS A 71 -15.82 16.00 -14.09
C LYS A 71 -15.41 16.05 -12.62
N ALA A 72 -14.88 14.96 -12.08
CA ALA A 72 -14.40 14.91 -10.71
C ALA A 72 -13.21 15.86 -10.50
N VAL A 73 -12.30 15.97 -11.47
CA VAL A 73 -11.11 16.83 -11.37
C VAL A 73 -11.46 18.30 -11.54
N LYS A 74 -12.38 18.64 -12.46
CA LYS A 74 -12.64 20.00 -12.92
C LYS A 74 -12.90 21.02 -11.79
N ASP A 75 -13.60 20.60 -10.76
CA ASP A 75 -14.00 21.48 -9.63
C ASP A 75 -13.24 21.14 -8.32
N ALA A 76 -12.30 20.19 -8.36
CA ALA A 76 -11.61 19.72 -7.18
C ALA A 76 -10.58 20.73 -6.65
N ASP A 77 -10.52 20.87 -5.34
CA ASP A 77 -9.43 21.56 -4.64
C ASP A 77 -8.30 20.61 -4.29
N VAL A 78 -8.61 19.33 -4.08
CA VAL A 78 -7.68 18.25 -3.84
C VAL A 78 -8.06 17.07 -4.73
N VAL A 79 -7.09 16.53 -5.47
CA VAL A 79 -7.25 15.36 -6.34
C VAL A 79 -6.33 14.24 -5.86
N LEU A 80 -6.91 13.13 -5.42
CA LEU A 80 -6.16 11.95 -5.00
C LEU A 80 -6.09 10.95 -6.16
N MET A 81 -4.86 10.61 -6.56
CA MET A 81 -4.54 9.67 -7.65
C MET A 81 -4.48 8.24 -7.12
N LEU A 82 -5.64 7.64 -6.76
CA LEU A 82 -5.72 6.30 -6.16
C LEU A 82 -6.05 5.23 -7.21
N LEU A 83 -5.28 5.26 -8.27
CA LEU A 83 -5.32 4.37 -9.43
C LEU A 83 -4.07 3.47 -9.43
N PRO A 84 -4.09 2.30 -10.08
CA PRO A 84 -2.88 1.51 -10.27
C PRO A 84 -1.78 2.32 -10.98
N ASP A 85 -0.54 2.20 -10.50
CA ASP A 85 0.60 3.02 -10.93
C ASP A 85 0.84 2.99 -12.44
N GLU A 86 0.62 1.84 -13.06
CA GLU A 86 0.78 1.65 -14.49
C GLU A 86 -0.22 2.43 -15.33
N THR A 87 -1.40 2.74 -14.76
CA THR A 87 -2.47 3.50 -15.45
C THR A 87 -2.42 4.99 -15.17
N GLN A 88 -1.77 5.41 -14.07
CA GLN A 88 -1.76 6.80 -13.64
C GLN A 88 -1.25 7.77 -14.71
N PRO A 89 -0.16 7.51 -15.46
CA PRO A 89 0.34 8.47 -16.44
C PRO A 89 -0.66 8.74 -17.58
N ASP A 90 -1.33 7.70 -18.06
CA ASP A 90 -2.30 7.81 -19.15
C ASP A 90 -3.58 8.54 -18.68
N ILE A 91 -4.10 8.16 -17.52
CA ILE A 91 -5.25 8.81 -16.87
C ILE A 91 -4.95 10.28 -16.53
N TYR A 92 -3.74 10.55 -16.03
CA TYR A 92 -3.32 11.92 -15.74
C TYR A 92 -3.37 12.79 -17.00
N LYS A 93 -2.76 12.32 -18.08
CA LYS A 93 -2.69 13.05 -19.34
C LYS A 93 -4.07 13.27 -19.97
N GLU A 94 -4.94 12.26 -19.89
CA GLU A 94 -6.25 12.31 -20.55
C GLU A 94 -7.29 13.09 -19.75
N PHE A 95 -7.35 12.91 -18.44
CA PHE A 95 -8.46 13.41 -17.60
C PHE A 95 -8.04 14.43 -16.55
N VAL A 96 -6.80 14.36 -16.03
CA VAL A 96 -6.40 15.20 -14.91
C VAL A 96 -5.75 16.49 -15.37
N GLU A 97 -4.69 16.42 -16.15
CA GLU A 97 -3.92 17.57 -16.59
C GLU A 97 -4.79 18.65 -17.28
N PRO A 98 -5.72 18.31 -18.23
CA PRO A 98 -6.56 19.31 -18.90
C PRO A 98 -7.61 19.97 -17.99
N ASN A 99 -7.96 19.33 -16.87
CA ASN A 99 -9.04 19.74 -15.98
C ASN A 99 -8.57 20.21 -14.60
N LEU A 100 -7.26 20.07 -14.31
CA LEU A 100 -6.69 20.40 -13.01
C LEU A 100 -6.67 21.92 -12.81
N LYS A 101 -7.32 22.39 -11.75
CA LYS A 101 -7.40 23.81 -11.51
C LYS A 101 -6.12 24.34 -10.86
N LYS A 102 -5.77 25.57 -11.21
CA LYS A 102 -4.64 26.28 -10.61
C LYS A 102 -4.79 26.36 -9.09
N GLY A 103 -3.72 26.05 -8.36
CA GLY A 103 -3.71 26.03 -6.89
C GLY A 103 -4.36 24.81 -6.27
N ALA A 104 -4.80 23.82 -7.07
CA ALA A 104 -5.24 22.54 -6.54
C ALA A 104 -4.07 21.75 -5.94
N ALA A 105 -4.36 20.83 -5.03
CA ALA A 105 -3.40 19.86 -4.55
C ALA A 105 -3.61 18.52 -5.27
N LEU A 106 -2.52 17.95 -5.79
CA LEU A 106 -2.47 16.62 -6.37
C LEU A 106 -1.80 15.69 -5.36
N ASP A 107 -2.54 14.69 -4.90
CA ASP A 107 -2.10 13.76 -3.87
C ASP A 107 -1.89 12.35 -4.42
N PHE A 108 -0.87 11.67 -3.91
CA PHE A 108 -0.52 10.29 -4.25
C PHE A 108 -0.39 9.47 -2.96
N ALA A 109 -0.90 8.23 -2.96
CA ALA A 109 -0.69 7.29 -1.87
C ALA A 109 0.61 6.47 -2.04
N HIS A 110 1.23 6.50 -3.22
CA HIS A 110 2.53 5.93 -3.55
C HIS A 110 3.22 6.83 -4.58
N GLY A 111 4.52 7.05 -4.41
CA GLY A 111 5.23 8.08 -5.17
C GLY A 111 5.72 7.68 -6.57
N PHE A 112 5.43 6.48 -7.06
CA PHE A 112 5.99 5.89 -8.29
C PHE A 112 5.97 6.84 -9.50
N ALA A 113 4.81 7.40 -9.80
CA ALA A 113 4.63 8.26 -10.97
C ALA A 113 5.45 9.57 -10.91
N ILE A 114 5.64 10.14 -9.73
CA ILE A 114 6.40 11.37 -9.50
C ILE A 114 7.89 11.09 -9.42
N THR A 115 8.30 10.12 -8.60
CA THR A 115 9.71 9.72 -8.41
C THR A 115 10.37 9.37 -9.74
N TYR A 116 9.69 8.61 -10.59
CA TYR A 116 10.22 8.21 -11.90
C TYR A 116 9.81 9.14 -13.04
N LYS A 117 9.26 10.32 -12.74
CA LYS A 117 8.91 11.38 -13.72
C LYS A 117 7.99 10.90 -14.84
N LEU A 118 7.10 9.97 -14.52
CA LEU A 118 6.05 9.52 -15.44
C LEU A 118 4.90 10.54 -15.51
N ILE A 119 4.72 11.30 -14.43
CA ILE A 119 3.86 12.48 -14.33
C ILE A 119 4.73 13.67 -13.94
N VAL A 120 4.58 14.78 -14.66
CA VAL A 120 5.23 16.06 -14.36
C VAL A 120 4.12 17.10 -14.19
N PRO A 121 3.69 17.38 -12.95
CA PRO A 121 2.62 18.33 -12.69
C PRO A 121 2.99 19.77 -13.08
N PRO A 122 2.00 20.63 -13.41
CA PRO A 122 2.24 22.04 -13.65
C PRO A 122 2.76 22.75 -12.37
N LYS A 123 3.52 23.82 -12.56
CA LYS A 123 4.21 24.52 -11.45
C LYS A 123 3.28 25.28 -10.50
N ASP A 124 2.02 25.43 -10.84
CA ASP A 124 1.03 26.22 -10.12
C ASP A 124 0.03 25.34 -9.31
N VAL A 125 0.39 24.09 -9.06
CA VAL A 125 -0.36 23.17 -8.18
C VAL A 125 0.54 22.65 -7.06
N ASP A 126 -0.06 22.28 -5.93
CA ASP A 126 0.65 21.54 -4.89
C ASP A 126 0.77 20.06 -5.29
N VAL A 127 1.88 19.42 -4.97
CA VAL A 127 2.08 17.99 -5.17
C VAL A 127 2.52 17.38 -3.85
N ILE A 128 1.65 16.54 -3.31
CA ILE A 128 1.80 15.96 -1.98
C ILE A 128 1.66 14.44 -2.04
N MET A 129 2.16 13.82 -1.01
CA MET A 129 1.93 12.41 -0.73
C MET A 129 1.30 12.27 0.64
N MET A 130 0.26 11.45 0.72
CA MET A 130 -0.28 10.94 1.96
C MET A 130 -0.49 9.43 1.78
N ALA A 131 0.49 8.65 2.28
CA ALA A 131 0.64 7.22 2.05
C ALA A 131 0.36 6.43 3.34
N PRO A 132 -0.89 5.92 3.53
CA PRO A 132 -1.21 5.05 4.66
C PRO A 132 -0.39 3.75 4.57
N LYS A 133 0.16 3.30 5.69
CA LYS A 133 0.99 2.08 5.75
C LYS A 133 0.15 0.88 6.22
N ALA A 134 -0.90 0.58 5.44
CA ALA A 134 -1.75 -0.59 5.58
C ALA A 134 -2.56 -0.86 4.30
N PRO A 135 -3.00 -2.10 4.06
CA PRO A 135 -4.01 -2.39 3.04
C PRO A 135 -5.32 -1.62 3.32
N GLY A 136 -6.02 -1.20 2.26
CA GLY A 136 -7.20 -0.36 2.39
C GLY A 136 -8.31 -0.90 3.30
N ASP A 137 -8.55 -2.22 3.30
CA ASP A 137 -9.55 -2.82 4.20
C ASP A 137 -9.15 -2.67 5.68
N ALA A 138 -7.87 -2.84 6.02
CA ALA A 138 -7.36 -2.64 7.37
C ALA A 138 -7.41 -1.16 7.77
N GLU A 139 -7.06 -0.24 6.87
CA GLU A 139 -7.19 1.21 7.06
C GLU A 139 -8.64 1.58 7.42
N ARG A 140 -9.60 1.12 6.62
CA ARG A 140 -11.02 1.39 6.87
C ARG A 140 -11.51 0.80 8.18
N GLN A 141 -11.10 -0.43 8.51
CA GLN A 141 -11.47 -1.08 9.76
C GLN A 141 -10.95 -0.30 10.97
N GLN A 142 -9.66 0.07 10.98
CA GLN A 142 -9.06 0.83 12.08
C GLN A 142 -9.72 2.20 12.26
N PHE A 143 -10.08 2.87 11.15
CA PHE A 143 -10.82 4.12 11.22
C PHE A 143 -12.21 3.94 11.89
N VAL A 144 -12.96 2.91 11.51
CA VAL A 144 -14.29 2.61 12.09
C VAL A 144 -14.19 2.24 13.57
N GLU A 145 -13.12 1.59 13.98
CA GLU A 145 -12.81 1.27 15.38
C GLU A 145 -12.41 2.52 16.21
N GLY A 146 -12.33 3.71 15.58
CA GLY A 146 -12.02 4.97 16.26
C GLY A 146 -10.52 5.26 16.40
N PHE A 147 -9.67 4.48 15.73
CA PHE A 147 -8.23 4.67 15.70
C PHE A 147 -7.77 5.11 14.29
N GLY A 148 -6.79 4.46 13.71
CA GLY A 148 -6.25 4.71 12.38
C GLY A 148 -5.00 3.88 12.12
N VAL A 149 -4.47 3.97 10.91
CA VAL A 149 -3.18 3.37 10.53
C VAL A 149 -2.14 4.46 10.37
N PRO A 150 -0.85 4.20 10.67
CA PRO A 150 0.21 5.19 10.42
C PRO A 150 0.25 5.58 8.94
N ALA A 151 0.67 6.82 8.66
CA ALA A 151 0.87 7.28 7.29
C ALA A 151 2.21 8.00 7.14
N LEU A 152 2.78 7.96 5.93
CA LEU A 152 3.85 8.86 5.52
C LEU A 152 3.26 10.07 4.79
N ILE A 153 3.83 11.25 5.03
CA ILE A 153 3.57 12.44 4.23
C ILE A 153 4.86 12.99 3.65
N ALA A 154 4.78 13.51 2.43
CA ALA A 154 5.84 14.25 1.78
C ALA A 154 5.28 15.39 0.92
N VAL A 155 6.08 16.42 0.71
CA VAL A 155 5.76 17.52 -0.21
C VAL A 155 6.79 17.52 -1.34
N HIS A 156 6.33 17.27 -2.55
CA HIS A 156 7.16 17.37 -3.75
C HIS A 156 7.16 18.79 -4.32
N GLN A 157 6.01 19.47 -4.28
CA GLN A 157 5.83 20.84 -4.77
C GLN A 157 4.83 21.60 -3.90
N ASP A 158 5.21 22.79 -3.47
CA ASP A 158 4.36 23.68 -2.65
C ASP A 158 4.17 25.01 -3.38
N ALA A 159 3.20 25.06 -4.29
CA ALA A 159 2.89 26.23 -5.10
C ALA A 159 2.05 27.27 -4.35
N THR A 160 1.25 26.80 -3.38
CA THR A 160 0.31 27.66 -2.64
C THR A 160 0.83 28.09 -1.26
N GLY A 161 1.88 27.47 -0.75
CA GLY A 161 2.35 27.61 0.64
C GLY A 161 1.51 26.84 1.66
N ASN A 162 0.61 25.93 1.18
CA ASN A 162 -0.28 25.14 2.04
C ASN A 162 -0.16 23.62 1.84
N ALA A 163 0.72 23.16 0.97
CA ALA A 163 0.85 21.74 0.61
C ALA A 163 0.93 20.82 1.84
N LYS A 164 1.82 21.12 2.77
CA LYS A 164 1.98 20.35 4.01
C LYS A 164 0.73 20.36 4.90
N LYS A 165 0.05 21.50 5.00
CA LYS A 165 -1.19 21.60 5.80
C LYS A 165 -2.29 20.73 5.21
N ILE A 166 -2.36 20.67 3.87
CA ILE A 166 -3.32 19.83 3.15
C ILE A 166 -2.99 18.36 3.38
N ALA A 167 -1.72 17.93 3.25
CA ALA A 167 -1.30 16.56 3.51
C ALA A 167 -1.64 16.11 4.95
N LEU A 168 -1.36 16.95 5.95
CA LEU A 168 -1.71 16.68 7.35
C LEU A 168 -3.24 16.64 7.57
N ALA A 169 -3.99 17.50 6.92
CA ALA A 169 -5.45 17.49 7.01
C ALA A 169 -6.04 16.23 6.37
N LEU A 170 -5.49 15.74 5.26
CA LEU A 170 -5.86 14.45 4.67
C LEU A 170 -5.55 13.30 5.64
N ALA A 171 -4.34 13.26 6.21
CA ALA A 171 -3.95 12.25 7.20
C ALA A 171 -4.89 12.25 8.42
N LYS A 172 -5.32 13.43 8.89
CA LYS A 172 -6.33 13.55 9.95
C LYS A 172 -7.70 13.04 9.51
N GLY A 173 -8.10 13.33 8.29
CA GLY A 173 -9.35 12.84 7.71
C GLY A 173 -9.42 11.32 7.61
N LEU A 174 -8.26 10.64 7.48
CA LEU A 174 -8.13 9.18 7.54
C LEU A 174 -8.00 8.63 8.96
N GLY A 175 -7.81 9.48 9.97
CA GLY A 175 -7.48 9.04 11.32
C GLY A 175 -6.00 8.64 11.52
N SER A 176 -5.15 8.81 10.51
CA SER A 176 -3.74 8.42 10.59
C SER A 176 -2.96 9.21 11.63
N THR A 177 -3.35 10.45 11.92
CA THR A 177 -2.74 11.26 12.98
C THR A 177 -2.96 10.70 14.39
N ARG A 178 -3.97 9.85 14.60
CA ARG A 178 -4.19 9.15 15.87
C ARG A 178 -3.13 8.08 16.10
N ALA A 179 -2.68 7.41 15.03
CA ALA A 179 -1.61 6.39 15.08
C ALA A 179 -0.22 7.00 14.93
N GLY A 180 -0.10 8.18 14.31
CA GLY A 180 1.13 8.88 14.00
C GLY A 180 1.33 9.03 12.48
N THR A 181 1.60 10.27 12.07
CA THR A 181 1.89 10.62 10.67
C THR A 181 3.34 11.08 10.57
N PHE A 182 4.11 10.44 9.72
CA PHE A 182 5.56 10.61 9.61
C PHE A 182 5.89 11.47 8.39
N GLU A 183 6.65 12.55 8.57
CA GLU A 183 7.13 13.36 7.46
C GLU A 183 8.45 12.82 6.93
N VAL A 184 8.52 12.63 5.61
CA VAL A 184 9.77 12.35 4.89
C VAL A 184 10.10 13.47 3.91
N ASP A 185 11.40 13.67 3.63
CA ASP A 185 11.89 14.84 2.90
C ASP A 185 11.42 14.90 1.44
N ASN A 186 11.16 13.74 0.83
CA ASN A 186 10.76 13.65 -0.57
C ASN A 186 10.04 12.31 -0.87
N PHE A 187 9.47 12.22 -2.05
CA PHE A 187 8.76 11.03 -2.52
C PHE A 187 9.65 9.80 -2.69
N ASP A 188 10.94 9.98 -2.98
CA ASP A 188 11.88 8.87 -3.19
C ASP A 188 12.01 7.97 -1.97
N TYR A 189 11.94 8.53 -0.75
CA TYR A 189 12.02 7.75 0.48
C TYR A 189 10.88 6.74 0.59
N GLU A 190 9.66 7.19 0.35
CA GLU A 190 8.49 6.29 0.36
C GLU A 190 8.56 5.31 -0.81
N THR A 191 8.69 5.81 -2.03
CA THR A 191 8.62 5.01 -3.25
C THR A 191 9.65 3.88 -3.28
N LYS A 192 10.91 4.21 -2.97
CA LYS A 192 11.98 3.21 -3.04
C LYS A 192 11.95 2.24 -1.86
N SER A 193 11.55 2.69 -0.67
CA SER A 193 11.42 1.79 0.48
C SER A 193 10.21 0.87 0.37
N ASP A 194 9.11 1.35 -0.16
CA ASP A 194 7.89 0.58 -0.39
C ASP A 194 8.15 -0.53 -1.44
N LEU A 195 8.66 -0.17 -2.61
CA LEU A 195 9.06 -1.13 -3.64
C LEU A 195 10.08 -2.16 -3.13
N PHE A 196 11.04 -1.73 -2.32
CA PHE A 196 12.02 -2.64 -1.73
C PHE A 196 11.37 -3.58 -0.71
N GLY A 197 10.51 -3.05 0.17
CA GLY A 197 9.78 -3.83 1.16
C GLY A 197 8.95 -4.93 0.49
N GLU A 198 8.17 -4.58 -0.53
CA GLU A 198 7.35 -5.52 -1.28
C GLU A 198 8.18 -6.61 -1.97
N GLN A 199 9.27 -6.24 -2.66
CA GLN A 199 10.06 -7.18 -3.45
C GLN A 199 10.95 -8.07 -2.59
N ALA A 200 11.63 -7.49 -1.60
CA ALA A 200 12.66 -8.19 -0.85
C ALA A 200 12.16 -8.86 0.44
N VAL A 201 11.07 -8.36 1.04
CA VAL A 201 10.65 -8.79 2.38
C VAL A 201 9.19 -9.26 2.41
N GLU A 202 8.24 -8.37 2.11
CA GLU A 202 6.82 -8.58 2.43
C GLU A 202 6.13 -9.55 1.47
N CYS A 203 6.25 -9.33 0.17
CA CYS A 203 5.62 -10.17 -0.84
C CYS A 203 6.60 -11.19 -1.40
N GLY A 204 7.69 -10.74 -2.03
CA GLY A 204 8.64 -11.62 -2.70
C GLY A 204 9.44 -12.49 -1.72
N GLY A 205 10.09 -11.87 -0.73
CA GLY A 205 10.94 -12.58 0.23
C GLY A 205 10.17 -13.58 1.09
N LEU A 206 9.09 -13.14 1.72
CA LEU A 206 8.29 -13.97 2.62
C LEU A 206 7.62 -15.13 1.89
N SER A 207 7.00 -14.89 0.72
CA SER A 207 6.35 -15.96 -0.05
C SER A 207 7.33 -17.04 -0.45
N LYS A 208 8.53 -16.64 -0.92
CA LYS A 208 9.56 -17.62 -1.33
C LYS A 208 10.17 -18.37 -0.14
N LEU A 209 10.28 -17.72 1.02
CA LEU A 209 10.72 -18.39 2.25
C LEU A 209 9.71 -19.47 2.67
N ILE A 210 8.42 -19.17 2.66
CA ILE A 210 7.33 -20.08 2.98
C ILE A 210 7.32 -21.27 2.01
N GLU A 211 7.33 -21.01 0.71
CA GLU A 211 7.34 -22.03 -0.33
C GLU A 211 8.53 -22.98 -0.17
N THR A 212 9.74 -22.42 -0.01
CA THR A 212 10.97 -23.20 0.11
C THR A 212 10.98 -24.05 1.38
N GLY A 213 10.51 -23.50 2.50
CA GLY A 213 10.38 -24.25 3.76
C GLY A 213 9.39 -25.40 3.64
N PHE A 214 8.22 -25.15 3.07
CA PHE A 214 7.19 -26.16 2.81
C PHE A 214 7.75 -27.30 1.92
N GLN A 215 8.33 -26.95 0.78
CA GLN A 215 8.86 -27.94 -0.17
C GLN A 215 10.00 -28.77 0.45
N THR A 216 10.86 -28.13 1.23
CA THR A 216 11.95 -28.83 1.93
C THR A 216 11.40 -29.92 2.85
N LEU A 217 10.35 -29.67 3.62
CA LEU A 217 9.75 -30.69 4.50
C LEU A 217 9.06 -31.80 3.69
N VAL A 218 8.36 -31.45 2.63
CA VAL A 218 7.69 -32.44 1.75
C VAL A 218 8.74 -33.36 1.10
N ASP A 219 9.84 -32.82 0.61
CA ASP A 219 10.93 -33.59 0.00
C ASP A 219 11.63 -34.53 1.02
N GLN A 220 11.58 -34.18 2.31
CA GLN A 220 12.04 -35.06 3.38
C GLN A 220 10.99 -36.09 3.85
N GLY A 221 9.84 -36.18 3.16
CA GLY A 221 8.79 -37.15 3.40
C GLY A 221 7.77 -36.75 4.48
N PHE A 222 7.74 -35.49 4.92
CA PHE A 222 6.69 -35.01 5.82
C PHE A 222 5.35 -34.85 5.09
N PRO A 223 4.22 -35.16 5.75
CA PRO A 223 2.91 -34.91 5.17
C PRO A 223 2.72 -33.42 4.80
N PRO A 224 2.21 -33.07 3.61
CA PRO A 224 2.05 -31.69 3.20
C PRO A 224 1.24 -30.83 4.17
N ILE A 225 0.24 -31.41 4.83
CA ILE A 225 -0.57 -30.68 5.82
C ILE A 225 0.28 -30.24 7.02
N VAL A 226 1.24 -31.06 7.48
CA VAL A 226 2.17 -30.72 8.57
C VAL A 226 3.10 -29.60 8.10
N ALA A 227 3.70 -29.75 6.90
CA ALA A 227 4.57 -28.73 6.33
C ALA A 227 3.85 -27.39 6.15
N TYR A 228 2.56 -27.41 5.80
CA TYR A 228 1.76 -26.18 5.67
C TYR A 228 1.55 -25.47 7.01
N PHE A 229 1.23 -26.21 8.08
CA PHE A 229 1.08 -25.60 9.40
C PHE A 229 2.38 -24.95 9.87
N GLU A 230 3.50 -25.69 9.79
CA GLU A 230 4.80 -25.25 10.29
C GLU A 230 5.38 -24.07 9.48
N CYS A 231 5.29 -24.14 8.14
CA CYS A 231 5.97 -23.16 7.27
C CYS A 231 5.07 -22.04 6.78
N CYS A 232 3.73 -22.16 6.85
CA CYS A 232 2.82 -21.13 6.35
C CYS A 232 1.89 -20.61 7.45
N HIS A 233 1.04 -21.46 8.03
CA HIS A 233 -0.03 -21.03 8.93
C HIS A 233 0.49 -20.33 10.19
N GLU A 234 1.54 -20.88 10.82
CA GLU A 234 2.09 -20.34 12.07
C GLU A 234 2.88 -19.05 11.91
N ASN A 235 3.32 -18.72 10.69
CA ASN A 235 4.06 -17.46 10.45
C ASN A 235 3.30 -16.24 10.93
N LYS A 236 1.96 -16.21 10.74
CA LYS A 236 1.13 -15.11 11.23
C LYS A 236 1.31 -14.87 12.72
N LEU A 237 1.33 -15.94 13.53
CA LEU A 237 1.46 -15.82 14.98
C LEU A 237 2.82 -15.24 15.39
N ILE A 238 3.88 -15.59 14.67
CA ILE A 238 5.22 -15.01 14.88
C ILE A 238 5.27 -13.55 14.47
N ILE A 239 4.68 -13.21 13.33
CA ILE A 239 4.59 -11.80 12.86
C ILE A 239 3.76 -10.96 13.85
N ASP A 240 2.65 -11.50 14.38
CA ASP A 240 1.84 -10.82 15.38
C ASP A 240 2.67 -10.49 16.65
N LEU A 241 3.53 -11.40 17.12
CA LEU A 241 4.42 -11.14 18.26
C LEU A 241 5.47 -10.05 17.93
N VAL A 242 6.01 -10.06 16.72
CA VAL A 242 6.95 -9.02 16.28
C VAL A 242 6.27 -7.66 16.22
N THR A 243 5.05 -7.61 15.69
CA THR A 243 4.26 -6.38 15.60
C THR A 243 3.86 -5.84 16.98
N GLN A 244 3.53 -6.75 17.91
CA GLN A 244 3.10 -6.39 19.25
C GLN A 244 4.22 -5.81 20.12
N GLY A 245 5.44 -6.36 20.04
CA GLY A 245 6.50 -6.00 20.98
C GLY A 245 7.92 -6.06 20.42
N GLY A 246 8.07 -6.17 19.10
CA GLY A 246 9.35 -6.24 18.42
C GLY A 246 10.01 -7.63 18.48
N MET A 247 11.16 -7.74 17.82
CA MET A 247 11.94 -9.00 17.72
C MET A 247 12.34 -9.54 19.10
N ALA A 248 12.72 -8.66 20.01
CA ALA A 248 13.10 -9.07 21.38
C ALA A 248 11.92 -9.68 22.15
N TYR A 249 10.74 -9.11 21.99
CA TYR A 249 9.52 -9.65 22.59
C TYR A 249 9.18 -11.03 22.01
N MET A 250 9.17 -11.15 20.70
CA MET A 250 8.95 -12.43 20.03
C MET A 250 9.91 -13.51 20.55
N TRP A 251 11.23 -13.21 20.62
CA TRP A 251 12.20 -14.15 21.19
C TRP A 251 11.89 -14.49 22.67
N ASN A 252 11.45 -13.54 23.47
CA ASN A 252 11.12 -13.80 24.87
C ASN A 252 9.93 -14.75 25.05
N VAL A 253 8.96 -14.71 24.17
CA VAL A 253 7.76 -15.58 24.20
C VAL A 253 8.06 -16.98 23.69
N CYS A 254 8.93 -17.14 22.71
CA CYS A 254 9.28 -18.45 22.15
C CYS A 254 9.95 -19.38 23.16
N SER A 255 9.90 -20.70 22.92
CA SER A 255 10.62 -21.70 23.71
C SER A 255 12.14 -21.54 23.59
N ASN A 256 12.89 -22.03 24.57
CA ASN A 256 14.35 -22.00 24.54
C ASN A 256 14.93 -22.77 23.33
N THR A 257 14.29 -23.86 22.93
CA THR A 257 14.66 -24.62 21.74
C THR A 257 14.50 -23.79 20.47
N ALA A 258 13.36 -23.10 20.33
CA ALA A 258 13.12 -22.22 19.20
C ALA A 258 14.10 -21.02 19.17
N LYS A 259 14.36 -20.40 20.33
CA LYS A 259 15.36 -19.33 20.48
C LYS A 259 16.73 -19.76 19.98
N TYR A 260 17.24 -20.86 20.54
CA TYR A 260 18.57 -21.35 20.20
C TYR A 260 18.66 -21.79 18.73
N GLY A 261 17.67 -22.56 18.28
CA GLY A 261 17.60 -23.02 16.88
C GLY A 261 17.56 -21.87 15.90
N GLY A 262 16.64 -20.91 16.10
CA GLY A 262 16.46 -19.75 15.23
C GLY A 262 17.70 -18.86 15.20
N LEU A 263 18.17 -18.40 16.36
CA LEU A 263 19.31 -17.48 16.45
C LEU A 263 20.61 -18.08 15.89
N THR A 264 20.82 -19.37 15.99
CA THR A 264 22.04 -20.02 15.50
C THR A 264 21.98 -20.49 14.05
N ARG A 265 20.79 -20.50 13.42
CA ARG A 265 20.59 -21.00 12.03
C ARG A 265 20.11 -19.93 11.04
N ARG A 266 19.55 -18.81 11.50
CA ARG A 266 19.00 -17.77 10.63
C ARG A 266 19.96 -17.32 9.52
N ASP A 267 21.26 -17.19 9.84
CA ASP A 267 22.28 -16.75 8.89
C ASP A 267 22.65 -17.81 7.83
N LYS A 268 22.16 -19.06 7.98
CA LYS A 268 22.23 -20.06 6.91
C LYS A 268 21.15 -19.87 5.87
N VAL A 269 20.01 -19.30 6.26
CA VAL A 269 18.85 -19.03 5.39
C VAL A 269 19.02 -17.67 4.72
N ILE A 270 19.19 -16.63 5.53
CA ILE A 270 19.49 -15.28 5.03
C ILE A 270 21.01 -15.10 5.08
N ASN A 271 21.69 -15.66 4.12
CA ASN A 271 23.14 -15.69 4.00
C ASN A 271 23.67 -14.50 3.16
N LYS A 272 24.96 -14.52 2.84
CA LYS A 272 25.59 -13.47 2.03
C LYS A 272 24.91 -13.28 0.66
N ASP A 273 24.56 -14.37 0.00
CA ASP A 273 23.94 -14.30 -1.33
C ASP A 273 22.54 -13.66 -1.26
N SER A 274 21.78 -13.96 -0.19
CA SER A 274 20.49 -13.30 0.08
C SER A 274 20.67 -11.78 0.30
N VAL A 275 21.70 -11.39 1.06
CA VAL A 275 22.02 -9.97 1.29
C VAL A 275 22.46 -9.28 -0.01
N ASP A 276 23.27 -9.91 -0.82
CA ASP A 276 23.70 -9.35 -2.10
C ASP A 276 22.53 -9.24 -3.09
N GLY A 277 21.60 -10.22 -3.08
CA GLY A 277 20.34 -10.15 -3.82
C GLY A 277 19.47 -8.96 -3.41
N MET A 278 19.29 -8.71 -2.10
CA MET A 278 18.56 -7.54 -1.60
C MET A 278 19.19 -6.23 -2.07
N LYS A 279 20.52 -6.12 -2.06
CA LYS A 279 21.24 -4.93 -2.57
C LYS A 279 21.03 -4.73 -4.07
N GLU A 280 20.99 -5.82 -4.83
CA GLU A 280 20.75 -5.76 -6.28
C GLU A 280 19.30 -5.31 -6.57
N ILE A 281 18.30 -5.82 -5.85
CA ILE A 281 16.91 -5.36 -5.93
C ILE A 281 16.85 -3.85 -5.68
N PHE A 282 17.49 -3.38 -4.60
CA PHE A 282 17.51 -1.94 -4.30
C PHE A 282 18.19 -1.13 -5.40
N ARG A 283 19.31 -1.62 -5.97
CA ARG A 283 20.00 -0.96 -7.09
C ARG A 283 19.07 -0.81 -8.31
N GLN A 284 18.31 -1.84 -8.65
CA GLN A 284 17.38 -1.83 -9.79
C GLN A 284 16.22 -0.84 -9.56
N ILE A 285 15.74 -0.74 -8.33
CA ILE A 285 14.75 0.25 -7.93
C ILE A 285 15.34 1.67 -8.05
N ASP A 286 16.49 1.90 -7.44
CA ASP A 286 17.14 3.22 -7.37
C ASP A 286 17.53 3.76 -8.75
N SER A 287 18.02 2.90 -9.64
CA SER A 287 18.39 3.25 -11.01
C SER A 287 17.19 3.45 -11.94
N GLY A 288 15.99 3.01 -11.56
CA GLY A 288 14.80 2.99 -12.41
C GLY A 288 14.77 1.84 -13.42
N GLU A 289 15.63 0.84 -13.29
CA GLU A 289 15.62 -0.38 -14.09
C GLU A 289 14.30 -1.13 -13.90
N PHE A 290 13.89 -1.39 -12.64
CA PHE A 290 12.61 -2.00 -12.32
C PHE A 290 11.41 -1.23 -12.91
N LYS A 291 11.40 0.11 -12.81
CA LYS A 291 10.36 0.94 -13.41
C LYS A 291 10.28 0.72 -14.93
N THR A 292 11.41 0.57 -15.59
CA THR A 292 11.46 0.35 -17.05
C THR A 292 10.92 -1.03 -17.42
N GLU A 293 11.31 -2.06 -16.67
CA GLU A 293 10.80 -3.42 -16.80
C GLU A 293 9.28 -3.48 -16.58
N TRP A 294 8.78 -2.88 -15.50
CA TRP A 294 7.35 -2.85 -15.19
C TRP A 294 6.53 -2.14 -16.28
N ARG A 295 7.00 -1.00 -16.78
CA ARG A 295 6.33 -0.29 -17.87
C ARG A 295 6.30 -1.11 -19.16
N GLN A 296 7.32 -1.89 -19.42
CA GLN A 296 7.34 -2.79 -20.58
C GLN A 296 6.38 -3.97 -20.40
N GLU A 297 6.33 -4.56 -19.21
CA GLU A 297 5.39 -5.64 -18.88
C GLU A 297 3.94 -5.16 -19.01
N TRP A 298 3.62 -3.96 -18.52
CA TRP A 298 2.32 -3.32 -18.74
C TRP A 298 2.00 -3.16 -20.24
N ALA A 299 2.91 -2.62 -21.00
CA ALA A 299 2.72 -2.43 -22.45
C ALA A 299 2.52 -3.76 -23.22
N ASN A 300 3.07 -4.87 -22.69
CA ASN A 300 2.88 -6.22 -23.22
C ASN A 300 1.60 -6.93 -22.73
N GLY A 301 0.76 -6.25 -21.96
CA GLY A 301 -0.52 -6.76 -21.46
C GLY A 301 -0.38 -7.72 -20.28
N LEU A 302 0.65 -7.55 -19.44
CA LEU A 302 0.89 -8.31 -18.19
C LEU A 302 1.03 -9.82 -18.40
N LYS A 303 1.56 -10.24 -19.55
CA LYS A 303 1.61 -11.67 -19.93
C LYS A 303 2.50 -12.49 -19.00
N ASN A 304 3.66 -11.96 -18.64
CA ASN A 304 4.58 -12.67 -17.75
C ASN A 304 4.04 -12.69 -16.32
N LEU A 305 3.47 -11.58 -15.84
CA LEU A 305 2.83 -11.52 -14.54
C LEU A 305 1.71 -12.55 -14.40
N HIS A 306 0.80 -12.61 -15.39
CA HIS A 306 -0.29 -13.59 -15.37
C HIS A 306 0.22 -15.05 -15.42
N ALA A 307 1.28 -15.32 -16.19
CA ALA A 307 1.89 -16.65 -16.24
C ALA A 307 2.50 -17.04 -14.88
N MET A 308 3.25 -16.14 -14.26
CA MET A 308 3.83 -16.37 -12.92
C MET A 308 2.75 -16.61 -11.87
N MET A 309 1.67 -15.80 -11.85
CA MET A 309 0.55 -15.98 -10.92
C MET A 309 -0.20 -17.32 -11.15
N ASP A 310 -0.33 -17.74 -12.41
CA ASP A 310 -0.94 -19.03 -12.75
C ASP A 310 -0.07 -20.21 -12.27
N ASP A 311 1.26 -20.10 -12.38
CA ASP A 311 2.18 -21.12 -11.88
C ASP A 311 2.18 -21.18 -10.33
N GLU A 312 2.20 -20.03 -9.64
CA GLU A 312 2.04 -19.97 -8.18
C GLU A 312 0.74 -20.67 -7.72
N SER A 313 -0.36 -20.44 -8.41
CA SER A 313 -1.66 -21.05 -8.07
C SER A 313 -1.70 -22.58 -8.16
N LYS A 314 -0.75 -23.17 -8.89
CA LYS A 314 -0.63 -24.63 -9.08
C LYS A 314 0.25 -25.33 -8.05
N LEU A 315 0.99 -24.57 -7.23
CA LEU A 315 1.87 -25.12 -6.22
C LEU A 315 1.15 -26.08 -5.28
N GLN A 316 1.85 -27.12 -4.81
CA GLN A 316 1.32 -28.04 -3.81
C GLN A 316 0.96 -27.30 -2.51
N LEU A 317 1.74 -26.32 -2.15
CA LEU A 317 1.46 -25.40 -1.02
C LEU A 317 0.05 -24.80 -1.10
N GLU A 318 -0.34 -24.28 -2.27
CA GLU A 318 -1.66 -23.65 -2.46
C GLU A 318 -2.80 -24.66 -2.41
N LYS A 319 -2.62 -25.85 -3.00
CA LYS A 319 -3.61 -26.93 -2.92
C LYS A 319 -3.82 -27.40 -1.48
N THR A 320 -2.72 -27.67 -0.76
CA THR A 320 -2.77 -28.05 0.66
C THR A 320 -3.38 -26.93 1.51
N GLY A 321 -3.01 -25.69 1.22
CA GLY A 321 -3.55 -24.53 1.92
C GLY A 321 -5.05 -24.35 1.73
N ALA A 322 -5.56 -24.63 0.53
CA ALA A 322 -7.00 -24.58 0.28
C ALA A 322 -7.76 -25.62 1.11
N GLU A 323 -7.24 -26.85 1.23
CA GLU A 323 -7.81 -27.90 2.07
C GLU A 323 -7.82 -27.48 3.55
N VAL A 324 -6.69 -26.95 4.05
CA VAL A 324 -6.57 -26.50 5.45
C VAL A 324 -7.51 -25.33 5.74
N ARG A 325 -7.53 -24.29 4.88
CA ARG A 325 -8.41 -23.13 5.06
C ARG A 325 -9.89 -23.53 5.11
N ALA A 326 -10.30 -24.53 4.32
CA ALA A 326 -11.66 -25.05 4.34
C ALA A 326 -12.08 -25.65 5.72
N LEU A 327 -11.11 -26.18 6.50
CA LEU A 327 -11.39 -26.72 7.83
C LEU A 327 -11.77 -25.63 8.86
N PHE A 328 -11.28 -24.39 8.64
CA PHE A 328 -11.50 -23.26 9.56
C PHE A 328 -12.64 -22.34 9.13
N GLN A 329 -13.22 -22.54 7.96
CA GLN A 329 -14.43 -21.82 7.55
C GLN A 329 -15.59 -22.29 8.45
N ARG A 330 -15.91 -21.49 9.48
CA ARG A 330 -17.17 -21.69 10.20
C ARG A 330 -18.29 -21.56 9.18
N LYS A 331 -19.11 -22.61 9.00
CA LYS A 331 -20.36 -22.47 8.27
C LYS A 331 -21.11 -21.34 8.94
N ALA A 332 -21.35 -20.26 8.18
CA ALA A 332 -22.28 -19.22 8.65
C ALA A 332 -23.63 -19.93 8.83
N ASN A 333 -24.07 -20.05 10.08
CA ASN A 333 -25.40 -20.51 10.44
C ASN A 333 -26.39 -19.38 10.18
#